data_9d1693b16e3418e715627fa1f72b2bc7
#
_entry.id   9d1693b16e3418e715627fa1f72b2bc7
#
_cell.length_a   1.000
_cell.length_b   1.000
_cell.length_c   1.000
_cell.angle_alpha   90.00
_cell.angle_beta   90.00
_cell.angle_gamma   90.00
#
_symmetry.space_group_name_H-M   'P 1'
#
loop_
_entity.id
_entity.type
_entity.pdbx_description
1 polymer ?
#
loop_
_entity_poly.entity_id
_entity_poly.type
_entity_poly.pdbx_seq_one_letter_code
_entity_poly.pdbx_strand_id
1 'polypeptide(L)'
;ASGQPEDVAQTVEQHYWPLSASGKLPETIQSAVISLSDKIDTICADFAIGLEPSGSADPYGLRRMTIGIIRMITDFIPNANVERIIDESLKNMPEKIKQLETFKNSKERIIKFLWNRIENIYENDGYKFDEVKSVILPAQKNGFNGIGDIKIKLSFLQQARKQASFEQIITIFKRANNIIQQAKKQNLQISETVTADLLKEEAELKLYEQHLTVTKQLNELLADKNYAQALNKLNDIKPHLDNFFENVMVMCDDDKIKLNRISLIAGIIKGFDSFVDLSVLQ
;
A
#
# COMPACT_ATOMS: atom_id res chain seq x y z
N ALA A 1 4.74 -43.95 -13.26
CA ALA A 1 5.64 -43.48 -12.21
C ALA A 1 7.04 -43.35 -12.79
N SER A 2 7.54 -42.12 -12.91
CA SER A 2 8.82 -41.76 -13.56
C SER A 2 10.03 -42.01 -12.65
N GLY A 3 9.84 -42.60 -11.45
CA GLY A 3 10.90 -42.79 -10.45
C GLY A 3 11.39 -41.48 -9.80
N GLN A 4 10.69 -40.39 -10.01
CA GLN A 4 10.99 -39.12 -9.35
C GLN A 4 10.50 -39.14 -7.89
N PRO A 5 11.13 -38.35 -6.98
CA PRO A 5 10.65 -38.13 -5.63
C PRO A 5 9.20 -37.62 -5.60
N GLU A 6 8.45 -37.98 -4.57
CA GLU A 6 7.02 -37.65 -4.44
C GLU A 6 6.76 -36.13 -4.40
N ASP A 7 7.63 -35.39 -3.75
CA ASP A 7 7.58 -33.92 -3.69
C ASP A 7 7.74 -33.24 -5.07
N VAL A 8 8.57 -33.82 -5.94
CA VAL A 8 8.72 -33.39 -7.34
C VAL A 8 7.44 -33.68 -8.12
N ALA A 9 6.88 -34.88 -7.98
CA ALA A 9 5.63 -35.23 -8.63
C ALA A 9 4.46 -34.35 -8.20
N GLN A 10 4.36 -34.10 -6.91
CA GLN A 10 3.35 -33.16 -6.34
C GLN A 10 3.53 -31.75 -6.86
N THR A 11 4.76 -31.24 -6.94
CA THR A 11 5.03 -29.89 -7.47
C THR A 11 4.63 -29.80 -8.95
N VAL A 12 4.91 -30.83 -9.76
CA VAL A 12 4.50 -30.88 -11.17
C VAL A 12 2.97 -30.90 -11.30
N GLU A 13 2.25 -31.60 -10.42
CA GLU A 13 0.78 -31.59 -10.41
C GLU A 13 0.23 -30.21 -10.01
N GLN A 14 0.80 -29.59 -8.99
CA GLN A 14 0.23 -28.42 -8.34
C GLN A 14 0.68 -27.07 -8.94
N HIS A 15 1.66 -27.05 -9.85
CA HIS A 15 2.15 -25.77 -10.41
C HIS A 15 1.08 -24.98 -11.18
N TYR A 16 0.04 -25.63 -11.70
CA TYR A 16 -1.10 -24.96 -12.31
C TYR A 16 -2.12 -24.38 -11.32
N TRP A 17 -2.07 -24.83 -10.04
CA TRP A 17 -3.02 -24.35 -9.03
C TRP A 17 -2.76 -22.89 -8.65
N PRO A 18 -3.81 -22.11 -8.28
CA PRO A 18 -5.23 -22.44 -8.38
C PRO A 18 -5.74 -22.40 -9.82
N LEU A 19 -6.60 -23.37 -10.19
CA LEU A 19 -7.22 -23.44 -11.53
C LEU A 19 -8.37 -22.43 -11.70
N SER A 20 -8.89 -21.87 -10.60
CA SER A 20 -9.93 -20.87 -10.56
C SER A 20 -9.65 -19.84 -9.45
N ALA A 21 -10.38 -18.72 -9.45
CA ALA A 21 -10.21 -17.67 -8.44
C ALA A 21 -10.36 -18.19 -6.99
N SER A 22 -11.28 -19.15 -6.75
CA SER A 22 -11.52 -19.80 -5.46
C SER A 22 -10.93 -21.22 -5.36
N GLY A 23 -10.17 -21.66 -6.37
CA GLY A 23 -9.57 -22.99 -6.43
C GLY A 23 -8.57 -23.25 -5.30
N LYS A 24 -8.21 -24.52 -5.12
CA LYS A 24 -7.18 -24.95 -4.16
C LYS A 24 -5.85 -24.26 -4.49
N LEU A 25 -5.16 -23.77 -3.47
CA LEU A 25 -3.76 -23.37 -3.58
C LEU A 25 -2.84 -24.58 -3.52
N PRO A 26 -1.60 -24.46 -4.01
CA PRO A 26 -0.58 -25.47 -3.77
C PRO A 26 -0.44 -25.78 -2.27
N GLU A 27 -0.11 -27.02 -1.94
CA GLU A 27 -0.09 -27.50 -0.55
C GLU A 27 1.27 -27.27 0.13
N THR A 28 2.32 -27.03 -0.68
CA THR A 28 3.68 -26.79 -0.18
C THR A 28 4.23 -25.47 -0.70
N ILE A 29 5.17 -24.89 0.04
CA ILE A 29 5.85 -23.65 -0.37
C ILE A 29 6.60 -23.83 -1.69
N GLN A 30 7.18 -25.02 -1.93
CA GLN A 30 7.88 -25.34 -3.17
C GLN A 30 6.92 -25.29 -4.37
N SER A 31 5.78 -25.96 -4.25
CA SER A 31 4.74 -25.95 -5.29
C SER A 31 4.16 -24.54 -5.49
N ALA A 32 3.99 -23.77 -4.41
CA ALA A 32 3.52 -22.38 -4.48
C ALA A 32 4.52 -21.48 -5.20
N VAL A 33 5.83 -21.59 -4.92
CA VAL A 33 6.88 -20.81 -5.59
C VAL A 33 6.92 -21.11 -7.09
N ILE A 34 6.85 -22.38 -7.49
CA ILE A 34 6.84 -22.76 -8.91
C ILE A 34 5.58 -22.24 -9.60
N SER A 35 4.41 -22.43 -8.97
CA SER A 35 3.14 -21.91 -9.49
C SER A 35 3.13 -20.38 -9.62
N LEU A 36 3.70 -19.68 -8.64
CA LEU A 36 3.84 -18.22 -8.67
C LEU A 36 4.72 -17.77 -9.84
N SER A 37 5.87 -18.43 -10.01
CA SER A 37 6.84 -18.11 -11.07
C SER A 37 6.22 -18.32 -12.45
N ASP A 38 5.54 -19.46 -12.68
CA ASP A 38 4.84 -19.77 -13.93
C ASP A 38 3.79 -18.72 -14.28
N LYS A 39 2.97 -18.33 -13.30
CA LYS A 39 1.91 -17.33 -13.51
C LYS A 39 2.45 -15.93 -13.77
N ILE A 40 3.49 -15.52 -13.06
CA ILE A 40 4.11 -14.19 -13.29
C ILE A 40 4.79 -14.18 -14.66
N ASP A 41 5.50 -15.24 -15.03
CA ASP A 41 6.15 -15.33 -16.33
C ASP A 41 5.14 -15.29 -17.48
N THR A 42 4.03 -16.01 -17.35
CA THR A 42 2.92 -15.96 -18.32
C THR A 42 2.34 -14.55 -18.46
N ILE A 43 2.06 -13.87 -17.34
CA ILE A 43 1.55 -12.49 -17.38
C ILE A 43 2.57 -11.56 -18.04
N CYS A 44 3.85 -11.70 -17.70
CA CYS A 44 4.92 -10.90 -18.30
C CYS A 44 5.02 -11.13 -19.82
N ALA A 45 4.95 -12.39 -20.27
CA ALA A 45 4.99 -12.73 -21.68
C ALA A 45 3.81 -12.15 -22.47
N ASP A 46 2.60 -12.33 -21.94
CA ASP A 46 1.38 -11.84 -22.60
C ASP A 46 1.35 -10.31 -22.70
N PHE A 47 1.72 -9.61 -21.62
CA PHE A 47 1.82 -8.15 -21.63
C PHE A 47 2.94 -7.65 -22.57
N ALA A 48 4.06 -8.36 -22.64
CA ALA A 48 5.17 -8.02 -23.54
C ALA A 48 4.76 -8.04 -25.00
N ILE A 49 3.85 -8.93 -25.40
CA ILE A 49 3.33 -9.03 -26.78
C ILE A 49 1.97 -8.33 -26.97
N GLY A 50 1.45 -7.65 -25.96
CA GLY A 50 0.23 -6.84 -26.05
C GLY A 50 -1.07 -7.61 -25.83
N LEU A 51 -1.04 -8.85 -25.31
CA LEU A 51 -2.23 -9.65 -25.01
C LEU A 51 -2.78 -9.33 -23.61
N GLU A 52 -3.32 -8.13 -23.46
CA GLU A 52 -3.87 -7.68 -22.18
C GLU A 52 -5.38 -7.89 -22.09
N PRO A 53 -5.93 -8.22 -20.90
CA PRO A 53 -7.37 -8.30 -20.72
C PRO A 53 -8.04 -6.95 -20.95
N SER A 54 -9.03 -6.90 -21.83
CA SER A 54 -9.81 -5.70 -22.14
C SER A 54 -11.28 -5.90 -21.78
N GLY A 55 -11.93 -4.86 -21.22
CA GLY A 55 -13.34 -4.93 -20.83
C GLY A 55 -13.63 -6.12 -19.90
N SER A 56 -14.66 -6.91 -20.21
CA SER A 56 -15.03 -8.12 -19.46
C SER A 56 -14.27 -9.37 -19.93
N ALA A 57 -13.60 -9.34 -21.11
CA ALA A 57 -12.93 -10.49 -21.69
C ALA A 57 -11.61 -10.80 -20.97
N ASP A 58 -11.38 -12.05 -20.65
CA ASP A 58 -10.15 -12.60 -20.07
C ASP A 58 -9.80 -13.93 -20.75
N PRO A 59 -9.54 -13.93 -22.06
CA PRO A 59 -9.40 -15.15 -22.87
C PRO A 59 -8.21 -16.00 -22.42
N TYR A 60 -7.17 -15.39 -21.87
CA TYR A 60 -5.96 -16.05 -21.38
C TYR A 60 -5.98 -16.31 -19.86
N GLY A 61 -7.03 -15.89 -19.16
CA GLY A 61 -7.18 -16.11 -17.71
C GLY A 61 -6.23 -15.29 -16.83
N LEU A 62 -5.69 -14.19 -17.33
CA LEU A 62 -4.70 -13.37 -16.61
C LEU A 62 -5.26 -12.79 -15.30
N ARG A 63 -6.56 -12.42 -15.27
CA ARG A 63 -7.21 -11.99 -14.03
C ARG A 63 -7.29 -13.10 -13.01
N ARG A 64 -7.57 -14.33 -13.44
CA ARG A 64 -7.59 -15.52 -12.54
C ARG A 64 -6.18 -15.83 -12.03
N MET A 65 -5.18 -15.78 -12.91
CA MET A 65 -3.77 -15.98 -12.52
C MET A 65 -3.35 -14.95 -11.46
N THR A 66 -3.72 -13.67 -11.65
CA THR A 66 -3.42 -12.60 -10.69
C THR A 66 -4.05 -12.86 -9.31
N ILE A 67 -5.29 -13.33 -9.25
CA ILE A 67 -5.91 -13.73 -7.97
C ILE A 67 -5.11 -14.87 -7.32
N GLY A 68 -4.69 -15.87 -8.10
CA GLY A 68 -3.83 -16.94 -7.63
C GLY A 68 -2.49 -16.43 -7.08
N ILE A 69 -1.84 -15.52 -7.78
CA ILE A 69 -0.59 -14.86 -7.36
C ILE A 69 -0.79 -14.17 -6.00
N ILE A 70 -1.82 -13.34 -5.86
CA ILE A 70 -2.10 -12.58 -4.63
C ILE A 70 -2.34 -13.55 -3.46
N ARG A 71 -3.14 -14.59 -3.65
CA ARG A 71 -3.43 -15.59 -2.62
C ARG A 71 -2.17 -16.36 -2.20
N MET A 72 -1.33 -16.79 -3.16
CA MET A 72 -0.07 -17.49 -2.87
C MET A 72 0.92 -16.59 -2.12
N ILE A 73 1.03 -15.31 -2.50
CA ILE A 73 1.87 -14.37 -1.78
C ILE A 73 1.37 -14.21 -0.34
N THR A 74 0.06 -14.01 -0.15
CA THR A 74 -0.53 -13.82 1.18
C THR A 74 -0.29 -15.03 2.09
N ASP A 75 -0.49 -16.25 1.58
CA ASP A 75 -0.53 -17.46 2.39
C ASP A 75 0.86 -18.11 2.58
N PHE A 76 1.76 -17.99 1.59
CA PHE A 76 3.04 -18.70 1.59
C PHE A 76 4.26 -17.80 1.62
N ILE A 77 4.23 -16.62 0.97
CA ILE A 77 5.43 -15.82 0.71
C ILE A 77 5.13 -14.32 0.90
N PRO A 78 4.65 -13.88 2.09
CA PRO A 78 4.18 -12.51 2.31
C PRO A 78 5.25 -11.43 2.08
N ASN A 79 6.53 -11.82 2.06
CA ASN A 79 7.66 -10.92 1.81
C ASN A 79 8.24 -11.06 0.39
N ALA A 80 7.52 -11.70 -0.56
CA ALA A 80 7.98 -11.81 -1.94
C ALA A 80 8.12 -10.44 -2.58
N ASN A 81 9.28 -10.17 -3.17
CA ASN A 81 9.50 -8.97 -3.97
C ASN A 81 8.96 -9.20 -5.40
N VAL A 82 7.67 -8.95 -5.58
CA VAL A 82 6.96 -9.18 -6.85
C VAL A 82 7.55 -8.36 -7.99
N GLU A 83 7.93 -7.10 -7.74
CA GLU A 83 8.54 -6.25 -8.77
C GLU A 83 9.85 -6.84 -9.29
N ARG A 84 10.69 -7.36 -8.38
CA ARG A 84 11.93 -8.02 -8.77
C ARG A 84 11.67 -9.28 -9.60
N ILE A 85 10.64 -10.06 -9.27
CA ILE A 85 10.29 -11.26 -10.04
C ILE A 85 9.83 -10.86 -11.45
N ILE A 86 9.02 -9.80 -11.58
CA ILE A 86 8.62 -9.22 -12.86
C ILE A 86 9.85 -8.74 -13.66
N ASP A 87 10.77 -8.02 -13.01
CA ASP A 87 11.99 -7.54 -13.65
C ASP A 87 12.84 -8.68 -14.21
N GLU A 88 13.04 -9.75 -13.43
CA GLU A 88 13.81 -10.91 -13.90
C GLU A 88 13.10 -11.66 -15.03
N SER A 89 11.77 -11.80 -14.98
CA SER A 89 11.00 -12.39 -16.07
C SER A 89 11.14 -11.59 -17.35
N LEU A 90 10.91 -10.27 -17.31
CA LEU A 90 11.04 -9.38 -18.49
C LEU A 90 12.46 -9.35 -19.04
N LYS A 91 13.48 -9.35 -18.18
CA LYS A 91 14.89 -9.40 -18.56
C LYS A 91 15.26 -10.66 -19.35
N ASN A 92 14.65 -11.80 -18.99
CA ASN A 92 14.88 -13.08 -19.64
C ASN A 92 14.08 -13.29 -20.94
N MET A 93 13.24 -12.33 -21.33
CA MET A 93 12.49 -12.42 -22.59
C MET A 93 13.43 -12.46 -23.81
N PRO A 94 13.06 -13.20 -24.88
CA PRO A 94 13.82 -13.21 -26.14
C PRO A 94 14.00 -11.81 -26.73
N GLU A 95 15.15 -11.54 -27.35
CA GLU A 95 15.45 -10.25 -27.95
C GLU A 95 14.39 -9.78 -28.98
N LYS A 96 13.78 -10.69 -29.70
CA LYS A 96 12.68 -10.37 -30.63
C LYS A 96 11.47 -9.76 -29.91
N ILE A 97 11.18 -10.22 -28.70
CA ILE A 97 10.08 -9.69 -27.88
C ILE A 97 10.46 -8.32 -27.31
N LYS A 98 11.70 -8.15 -26.82
CA LYS A 98 12.18 -6.87 -26.29
C LYS A 98 12.17 -5.73 -27.31
N GLN A 99 12.23 -6.04 -28.61
CA GLN A 99 12.15 -5.07 -29.72
C GLN A 99 10.71 -4.60 -30.02
N LEU A 100 9.69 -5.24 -29.47
CA LEU A 100 8.31 -4.84 -29.69
C LEU A 100 7.98 -3.52 -28.99
N GLU A 101 7.18 -2.70 -29.63
CA GLU A 101 6.68 -1.45 -29.01
C GLU A 101 5.88 -1.73 -27.74
N THR A 102 5.12 -2.83 -27.72
CA THR A 102 4.35 -3.30 -26.57
C THR A 102 5.22 -3.72 -25.39
N PHE A 103 6.49 -4.04 -25.61
CA PHE A 103 7.41 -4.39 -24.53
C PHE A 103 7.84 -3.17 -23.71
N LYS A 104 7.98 -1.98 -24.30
CA LYS A 104 8.62 -0.80 -23.68
C LYS A 104 8.02 -0.42 -22.33
N ASN A 105 6.71 -0.46 -22.16
CA ASN A 105 6.02 -0.09 -20.91
C ASN A 105 5.28 -1.28 -20.29
N SER A 106 5.73 -2.51 -20.57
CA SER A 106 5.04 -3.71 -20.07
C SER A 106 5.10 -3.80 -18.55
N LYS A 107 6.21 -3.47 -17.91
CA LYS A 107 6.36 -3.48 -16.46
C LYS A 107 5.32 -2.60 -15.76
N GLU A 108 5.19 -1.34 -16.16
CA GLU A 108 4.25 -0.40 -15.58
C GLU A 108 2.80 -0.86 -15.76
N ARG A 109 2.49 -1.44 -16.94
CA ARG A 109 1.16 -1.97 -17.24
C ARG A 109 0.84 -3.22 -16.41
N ILE A 110 1.80 -4.13 -16.22
CA ILE A 110 1.69 -5.29 -15.35
C ILE A 110 1.44 -4.85 -13.90
N ILE A 111 2.27 -3.95 -13.37
CA ILE A 111 2.14 -3.43 -12.00
C ILE A 111 0.75 -2.81 -11.80
N LYS A 112 0.32 -1.94 -12.71
CA LYS A 112 -1.01 -1.34 -12.68
C LYS A 112 -2.13 -2.38 -12.72
N PHE A 113 -1.99 -3.40 -13.57
CA PHE A 113 -2.95 -4.49 -13.69
C PHE A 113 -3.07 -5.29 -12.39
N LEU A 114 -1.95 -5.64 -11.76
CA LEU A 114 -1.93 -6.36 -10.50
C LEU A 114 -2.62 -5.54 -9.39
N TRP A 115 -2.29 -4.25 -9.26
CA TRP A 115 -2.92 -3.37 -8.25
C TRP A 115 -4.41 -3.19 -8.47
N ASN A 116 -4.86 -2.97 -9.69
CA ASN A 116 -6.28 -2.91 -10.01
C ASN A 116 -7.01 -4.20 -9.63
N ARG A 117 -6.35 -5.35 -9.71
CA ARG A 117 -6.94 -6.62 -9.33
C ARG A 117 -7.01 -6.77 -7.81
N ILE A 118 -5.99 -6.31 -7.07
CA ILE A 118 -6.00 -6.26 -5.61
C ILE A 118 -7.16 -5.40 -5.11
N GLU A 119 -7.35 -4.20 -5.68
CA GLU A 119 -8.48 -3.33 -5.38
C GLU A 119 -9.82 -4.04 -5.57
N ASN A 120 -10.04 -4.62 -6.75
CA ASN A 120 -11.28 -5.34 -7.07
C ASN A 120 -11.55 -6.53 -6.13
N ILE A 121 -10.52 -7.25 -5.66
CA ILE A 121 -10.69 -8.34 -4.72
C ILE A 121 -11.32 -7.83 -3.42
N TYR A 122 -10.77 -6.77 -2.84
CA TYR A 122 -11.23 -6.25 -1.56
C TYR A 122 -12.57 -5.51 -1.66
N GLU A 123 -12.85 -4.84 -2.78
CA GLU A 123 -14.18 -4.27 -3.05
C GLU A 123 -15.25 -5.37 -3.15
N ASN A 124 -14.95 -6.50 -3.80
CA ASN A 124 -15.84 -7.65 -3.89
C ASN A 124 -15.99 -8.39 -2.53
N ASP A 125 -14.98 -8.30 -1.66
CA ASP A 125 -15.05 -8.80 -0.27
C ASP A 125 -15.91 -7.88 0.64
N GLY A 126 -16.46 -6.76 0.10
CA GLY A 126 -17.40 -5.88 0.79
C GLY A 126 -16.78 -4.68 1.49
N TYR A 127 -15.49 -4.41 1.28
CA TYR A 127 -14.88 -3.16 1.74
C TYR A 127 -15.27 -1.99 0.83
N LYS A 128 -15.45 -0.80 1.41
CA LYS A 128 -15.77 0.39 0.62
C LYS A 128 -14.57 0.84 -0.21
N PHE A 129 -14.84 1.45 -1.35
CA PHE A 129 -13.81 1.96 -2.27
C PHE A 129 -12.78 2.86 -1.57
N ASP A 130 -13.22 3.79 -0.71
CA ASP A 130 -12.36 4.70 0.03
C ASP A 130 -11.50 3.96 1.07
N GLU A 131 -12.02 2.92 1.73
CA GLU A 131 -11.26 2.05 2.65
C GLU A 131 -10.15 1.30 1.89
N VAL A 132 -10.50 0.70 0.76
CA VAL A 132 -9.56 -0.01 -0.10
C VAL A 132 -8.44 0.92 -0.56
N LYS A 133 -8.80 2.11 -1.06
CA LYS A 133 -7.82 3.12 -1.49
C LYS A 133 -6.91 3.59 -0.36
N SER A 134 -7.46 3.81 0.84
CA SER A 134 -6.69 4.30 1.99
C SER A 134 -5.57 3.34 2.42
N VAL A 135 -5.74 2.03 2.21
CA VAL A 135 -4.73 1.00 2.54
C VAL A 135 -3.82 0.69 1.35
N ILE A 136 -4.35 0.71 0.13
CA ILE A 136 -3.58 0.35 -1.07
C ILE A 136 -2.60 1.45 -1.47
N LEU A 137 -2.96 2.74 -1.38
CA LEU A 137 -2.07 3.83 -1.77
C LEU A 137 -0.73 3.84 -1.03
N PRO A 138 -0.66 3.64 0.31
CA PRO A 138 0.60 3.42 1.01
C PRO A 138 1.34 2.17 0.54
N ALA A 139 0.64 1.06 0.32
CA ALA A 139 1.25 -0.18 -0.13
C ALA A 139 1.88 -0.05 -1.53
N GLN A 140 1.25 0.70 -2.44
CA GLN A 140 1.78 1.00 -3.77
C GLN A 140 3.11 1.78 -3.71
N LYS A 141 3.24 2.73 -2.77
CA LYS A 141 4.49 3.48 -2.56
C LYS A 141 5.65 2.60 -2.10
N ASN A 142 5.35 1.48 -1.45
CA ASN A 142 6.30 0.51 -0.93
C ASN A 142 6.50 -0.71 -1.86
N GLY A 143 6.06 -0.61 -3.12
CA GLY A 143 5.98 -1.73 -4.03
C GLY A 143 4.93 -2.75 -3.57
N PHE A 144 5.17 -4.04 -3.84
CA PHE A 144 4.27 -5.10 -3.38
C PHE A 144 4.57 -5.62 -1.96
N ASN A 145 5.47 -4.97 -1.23
CA ASN A 145 5.76 -5.34 0.15
C ASN A 145 4.53 -5.10 1.04
N GLY A 146 4.13 -6.12 1.79
CA GLY A 146 3.00 -6.03 2.70
C GLY A 146 1.62 -6.25 2.07
N ILE A 147 1.53 -6.80 0.84
CA ILE A 147 0.25 -7.25 0.25
C ILE A 147 -0.50 -8.18 1.21
N GLY A 148 0.20 -9.10 1.89
CA GLY A 148 -0.39 -10.01 2.86
C GLY A 148 -1.07 -9.31 4.04
N ASP A 149 -0.69 -8.07 4.33
CA ASP A 149 -1.22 -7.31 5.46
C ASP A 149 -2.44 -6.44 5.07
N ILE A 150 -2.77 -6.30 3.77
CA ILE A 150 -3.85 -5.41 3.31
C ILE A 150 -5.19 -5.79 3.95
N LYS A 151 -5.54 -7.07 3.94
CA LYS A 151 -6.80 -7.54 4.54
C LYS A 151 -6.88 -7.24 6.03
N ILE A 152 -5.78 -7.41 6.74
CA ILE A 152 -5.68 -7.13 8.18
C ILE A 152 -5.87 -5.64 8.43
N LYS A 153 -5.18 -4.79 7.69
CA LYS A 153 -5.31 -3.32 7.78
C LYS A 153 -6.74 -2.87 7.48
N LEU A 154 -7.36 -3.39 6.43
CA LEU A 154 -8.75 -3.09 6.07
C LEU A 154 -9.72 -3.50 7.18
N SER A 155 -9.56 -4.66 7.80
CA SER A 155 -10.43 -5.12 8.88
C SER A 155 -10.36 -4.20 10.10
N PHE A 156 -9.16 -3.76 10.49
CA PHE A 156 -8.98 -2.81 11.59
C PHE A 156 -9.49 -1.41 11.25
N LEU A 157 -9.28 -0.94 10.02
CA LEU A 157 -9.83 0.34 9.57
C LEU A 157 -11.37 0.34 9.62
N GLN A 158 -12.00 -0.73 9.17
CA GLN A 158 -13.46 -0.88 9.22
C GLN A 158 -13.98 -0.90 10.67
N GLN A 159 -13.23 -1.51 11.61
CA GLN A 159 -13.56 -1.45 13.03
C GLN A 159 -13.39 -0.03 13.60
N ALA A 160 -12.30 0.66 13.26
CA ALA A 160 -12.06 2.02 13.71
C ALA A 160 -13.16 2.99 13.23
N ARG A 161 -13.65 2.83 12.00
CA ARG A 161 -14.77 3.65 11.46
C ARG A 161 -16.07 3.54 12.25
N LYS A 162 -16.28 2.50 13.04
CA LYS A 162 -17.46 2.36 13.90
C LYS A 162 -17.39 3.21 15.17
N GLN A 163 -16.20 3.77 15.48
CA GLN A 163 -16.02 4.64 16.65
C GLN A 163 -16.48 6.07 16.31
N ALA A 164 -17.25 6.67 17.20
CA ALA A 164 -17.80 8.02 16.99
C ALA A 164 -16.71 9.11 16.80
N SER A 165 -15.51 8.90 17.38
CA SER A 165 -14.37 9.82 17.23
C SER A 165 -13.71 9.76 15.85
N PHE A 166 -13.94 8.70 15.07
CA PHE A 166 -13.17 8.46 13.84
C PHE A 166 -13.48 9.47 12.74
N GLU A 167 -14.74 9.89 12.58
CA GLU A 167 -15.12 10.94 11.62
C GLU A 167 -14.42 12.27 11.91
N GLN A 168 -14.28 12.60 13.19
CA GLN A 168 -13.57 13.81 13.61
C GLN A 168 -12.08 13.72 13.26
N ILE A 169 -11.46 12.53 13.45
CA ILE A 169 -10.08 12.27 13.05
C ILE A 169 -9.90 12.45 11.54
N ILE A 170 -10.78 11.87 10.73
CA ILE A 170 -10.75 12.05 9.27
C ILE A 170 -10.81 13.52 8.90
N THR A 171 -11.70 14.28 9.53
CA THR A 171 -11.87 15.73 9.27
C THR A 171 -10.58 16.51 9.54
N ILE A 172 -9.91 16.21 10.67
CA ILE A 172 -8.64 16.87 11.04
C ILE A 172 -7.53 16.50 10.07
N PHE A 173 -7.41 15.23 9.71
CA PHE A 173 -6.41 14.76 8.76
C PHE A 173 -6.63 15.35 7.36
N LYS A 174 -7.88 15.47 6.90
CA LYS A 174 -8.21 16.19 5.65
C LYS A 174 -7.80 17.65 5.71
N ARG A 175 -8.07 18.33 6.83
CA ARG A 175 -7.63 19.73 7.03
C ARG A 175 -6.12 19.84 6.94
N ALA A 176 -5.39 18.98 7.64
CA ALA A 176 -3.94 18.90 7.62
C ALA A 176 -3.40 18.69 6.19
N ASN A 177 -3.95 17.71 5.48
CA ASN A 177 -3.55 17.42 4.10
C ASN A 177 -3.85 18.58 3.15
N ASN A 178 -4.98 19.27 3.30
CA ASN A 178 -5.31 20.45 2.49
C ASN A 178 -4.27 21.57 2.65
N ILE A 179 -3.78 21.82 3.87
CA ILE A 179 -2.72 22.80 4.15
C ILE A 179 -1.41 22.39 3.45
N ILE A 180 -1.04 21.10 3.54
CA ILE A 180 0.14 20.55 2.86
C ILE A 180 0.02 20.71 1.33
N GLN A 181 -1.14 20.40 0.75
CA GLN A 181 -1.38 20.54 -0.69
C GLN A 181 -1.35 22.02 -1.13
N GLN A 182 -1.87 22.94 -0.30
CA GLN A 182 -1.80 24.38 -0.56
C GLN A 182 -0.34 24.85 -0.57
N ALA A 183 0.47 24.43 0.39
CA ALA A 183 1.89 24.74 0.44
C ALA A 183 2.65 24.22 -0.80
N LYS A 184 2.37 22.97 -1.22
CA LYS A 184 2.94 22.41 -2.44
C LYS A 184 2.56 23.19 -3.69
N LYS A 185 1.30 23.63 -3.82
CA LYS A 185 0.85 24.49 -4.94
C LYS A 185 1.55 25.84 -4.98
N GLN A 186 1.96 26.35 -3.82
CA GLN A 186 2.75 27.57 -3.70
C GLN A 186 4.27 27.33 -3.87
N ASN A 187 4.68 26.10 -4.24
CA ASN A 187 6.09 25.69 -4.38
C ASN A 187 6.91 25.85 -3.09
N LEU A 188 6.26 25.80 -1.91
CA LEU A 188 6.98 25.87 -0.64
C LEU A 188 7.74 24.58 -0.39
N GLN A 189 9.01 24.69 -0.01
CA GLN A 189 9.86 23.54 0.30
C GLN A 189 9.59 23.05 1.72
N ILE A 190 8.71 22.05 1.85
CA ILE A 190 8.37 21.45 3.15
C ILE A 190 9.56 20.60 3.62
N SER A 191 10.11 20.90 4.80
CA SER A 191 11.21 20.16 5.40
C SER A 191 10.72 18.82 5.97
N GLU A 192 11.58 17.82 5.97
CA GLU A 192 11.32 16.57 6.71
C GLU A 192 11.59 16.71 8.22
N THR A 193 12.26 17.78 8.63
CA THR A 193 12.62 18.03 10.03
C THR A 193 11.95 19.30 10.53
N VAL A 194 11.56 19.28 11.81
CA VAL A 194 11.02 20.42 12.55
C VAL A 194 12.11 21.06 13.37
N THR A 195 12.24 22.38 13.28
CA THR A 195 13.19 23.16 14.07
C THR A 195 12.51 23.58 15.38
N ALA A 196 12.91 23.00 16.51
CA ALA A 196 12.28 23.24 17.80
C ALA A 196 12.31 24.72 18.22
N ASP A 197 13.40 25.44 17.95
CA ASP A 197 13.56 26.86 18.31
C ASP A 197 12.58 27.81 17.58
N LEU A 198 11.96 27.35 16.50
CA LEU A 198 10.93 28.08 15.75
C LEU A 198 9.50 27.81 16.25
N LEU A 199 9.31 26.91 17.21
CA LEU A 199 8.02 26.68 17.85
C LEU A 199 7.83 27.72 18.95
N LYS A 200 6.86 28.63 18.78
CA LYS A 200 6.67 29.79 19.67
C LYS A 200 5.43 29.67 20.57
N GLU A 201 4.40 28.99 20.06
CA GLU A 201 3.14 28.84 20.76
C GLU A 201 3.15 27.54 21.60
N GLU A 202 2.50 27.55 22.75
CA GLU A 202 2.40 26.38 23.63
C GLU A 202 1.75 25.18 22.90
N ALA A 203 0.76 25.46 22.04
CA ALA A 203 0.10 24.44 21.25
C ALA A 203 1.03 23.75 20.23
N GLU A 204 2.00 24.49 19.66
CA GLU A 204 3.02 23.94 18.77
C GLU A 204 3.97 23.01 19.52
N LEU A 205 4.44 23.43 20.68
CA LEU A 205 5.35 22.63 21.51
C LEU A 205 4.69 21.31 21.96
N LYS A 206 3.46 21.40 22.46
CA LYS A 206 2.70 20.20 22.88
C LYS A 206 2.44 19.25 21.72
N LEU A 207 2.09 19.77 20.54
CA LEU A 207 1.91 18.93 19.34
C LEU A 207 3.22 18.27 18.91
N TYR A 208 4.33 19.00 18.98
CA TYR A 208 5.64 18.48 18.61
C TYR A 208 6.11 17.35 19.55
N GLU A 209 5.99 17.55 20.87
CA GLU A 209 6.30 16.51 21.86
C GLU A 209 5.46 15.26 21.67
N GLN A 210 4.16 15.44 21.45
CA GLN A 210 3.27 14.31 21.16
C GLN A 210 3.58 13.63 19.84
N HIS A 211 3.93 14.40 18.79
CA HIS A 211 4.37 13.85 17.51
C HIS A 211 5.59 12.92 17.68
N LEU A 212 6.62 13.36 18.40
CA LEU A 212 7.81 12.54 18.65
C LEU A 212 7.46 11.23 19.37
N THR A 213 6.62 11.33 20.40
CA THR A 213 6.16 10.17 21.18
C THR A 213 5.36 9.19 20.33
N VAL A 214 4.36 9.70 19.60
CA VAL A 214 3.49 8.88 18.74
C VAL A 214 4.29 8.26 17.61
N THR A 215 5.21 9.00 16.96
CA THR A 215 6.03 8.47 15.86
C THR A 215 6.90 7.30 16.31
N LYS A 216 7.53 7.40 17.49
CA LYS A 216 8.32 6.29 18.03
C LYS A 216 7.45 5.05 18.27
N GLN A 217 6.33 5.21 18.97
CA GLN A 217 5.40 4.11 19.25
C GLN A 217 4.81 3.51 17.98
N LEU A 218 4.48 4.34 17.00
CA LEU A 218 3.93 3.92 15.72
C LEU A 218 4.92 3.04 14.96
N ASN A 219 6.20 3.42 14.90
CA ASN A 219 7.24 2.61 14.25
C ASN A 219 7.40 1.23 14.91
N GLU A 220 7.37 1.15 16.24
CA GLU A 220 7.41 -0.11 16.99
C GLU A 220 6.18 -0.97 16.66
N LEU A 221 4.98 -0.40 16.73
CA LEU A 221 3.73 -1.10 16.46
C LEU A 221 3.63 -1.61 15.00
N LEU A 222 4.13 -0.83 14.05
CA LEU A 222 4.14 -1.23 12.64
C LEU A 222 5.17 -2.33 12.35
N ALA A 223 6.32 -2.31 13.03
CA ALA A 223 7.31 -3.39 12.96
C ALA A 223 6.73 -4.72 13.47
N ASP A 224 5.92 -4.65 14.55
CA ASP A 224 5.23 -5.79 15.13
C ASP A 224 3.90 -6.14 14.42
N LYS A 225 3.57 -5.45 13.33
CA LYS A 225 2.30 -5.56 12.59
C LYS A 225 1.04 -5.37 13.45
N ASN A 226 1.16 -4.63 14.54
CA ASN A 226 0.05 -4.32 15.45
C ASN A 226 -0.76 -3.13 14.94
N TYR A 227 -1.44 -3.32 13.80
CA TYR A 227 -2.19 -2.26 13.11
C TYR A 227 -3.37 -1.71 13.93
N ALA A 228 -3.96 -2.53 14.80
CA ALA A 228 -5.03 -2.07 15.70
C ALA A 228 -4.55 -0.98 16.66
N GLN A 229 -3.45 -1.22 17.34
CA GLN A 229 -2.87 -0.23 18.24
C GLN A 229 -2.25 0.95 17.48
N ALA A 230 -1.68 0.72 16.30
CA ALA A 230 -1.21 1.79 15.42
C ALA A 230 -2.35 2.75 15.04
N LEU A 231 -3.53 2.27 14.66
CA LEU A 231 -4.71 3.10 14.41
C LEU A 231 -5.20 3.83 15.67
N ASN A 232 -5.12 3.19 16.85
CA ASN A 232 -5.52 3.86 18.10
C ASN A 232 -4.64 5.07 18.44
N LYS A 233 -3.42 5.16 17.93
CA LYS A 233 -2.56 6.35 18.09
C LYS A 233 -3.14 7.62 17.46
N LEU A 234 -4.12 7.49 16.56
CA LEU A 234 -4.91 8.61 16.06
C LEU A 234 -5.66 9.33 17.19
N ASN A 235 -6.17 8.59 18.18
CA ASN A 235 -6.84 9.17 19.34
C ASN A 235 -5.86 9.93 20.25
N ASP A 236 -4.60 9.51 20.31
CA ASP A 236 -3.56 10.17 21.12
C ASP A 236 -3.13 11.50 20.50
N ILE A 237 -3.03 11.58 19.17
CA ILE A 237 -2.58 12.81 18.48
C ILE A 237 -3.71 13.80 18.22
N LYS A 238 -4.96 13.34 18.10
CA LYS A 238 -6.12 14.15 17.74
C LYS A 238 -6.29 15.40 18.63
N PRO A 239 -6.34 15.31 19.98
CA PRO A 239 -6.57 16.48 20.82
C PRO A 239 -5.47 17.55 20.68
N HIS A 240 -4.24 17.14 20.39
CA HIS A 240 -3.12 18.05 20.16
C HIS A 240 -3.22 18.76 18.80
N LEU A 241 -3.68 18.03 17.76
CA LEU A 241 -3.96 18.61 16.45
C LEU A 241 -5.15 19.60 16.51
N ASP A 242 -6.22 19.25 17.24
CA ASP A 242 -7.35 20.15 17.46
C ASP A 242 -6.88 21.45 18.11
N ASN A 243 -6.19 21.36 19.25
CA ASN A 243 -5.67 22.52 19.97
C ASN A 243 -4.70 23.35 19.12
N PHE A 244 -3.87 22.71 18.32
CA PHE A 244 -2.97 23.40 17.39
C PHE A 244 -3.75 24.17 16.33
N PHE A 245 -4.73 23.58 15.69
CA PHE A 245 -5.52 24.26 14.66
C PHE A 245 -6.45 25.35 15.20
N GLU A 246 -6.81 25.30 16.46
CA GLU A 246 -7.63 26.34 17.12
C GLU A 246 -6.80 27.56 17.52
N ASN A 247 -5.55 27.36 17.98
CA ASN A 247 -4.76 28.40 18.59
C ASN A 247 -3.58 28.89 17.75
N VAL A 248 -3.23 28.20 16.64
CA VAL A 248 -2.06 28.50 15.81
C VAL A 248 -2.46 28.88 14.38
N MET A 249 -2.09 30.09 13.95
CA MET A 249 -2.23 30.50 12.54
C MET A 249 -1.12 29.85 11.70
N VAL A 250 -1.40 28.68 11.10
CA VAL A 250 -0.40 27.93 10.32
C VAL A 250 0.18 28.76 9.17
N MET A 251 -0.68 29.43 8.41
CA MET A 251 -0.31 30.27 7.25
C MET A 251 -0.01 31.72 7.69
N CYS A 252 0.93 31.92 8.62
CA CYS A 252 1.36 33.24 9.08
C CYS A 252 2.29 33.93 8.05
N ASP A 253 2.59 35.23 8.29
CA ASP A 253 3.41 36.05 7.39
C ASP A 253 4.91 35.66 7.43
N ASP A 254 5.42 35.17 8.56
CA ASP A 254 6.81 34.71 8.68
C ASP A 254 6.97 33.36 7.96
N ASP A 255 7.69 33.36 6.86
CA ASP A 255 7.90 32.18 6.02
C ASP A 255 8.63 31.05 6.76
N LYS A 256 9.56 31.37 7.67
CA LYS A 256 10.29 30.34 8.42
C LYS A 256 9.39 29.63 9.42
N ILE A 257 8.59 30.38 10.17
CA ILE A 257 7.63 29.86 11.13
C ILE A 257 6.54 29.08 10.39
N LYS A 258 6.00 29.64 9.30
CA LYS A 258 5.01 28.99 8.44
C LYS A 258 5.50 27.62 7.94
N LEU A 259 6.70 27.57 7.35
CA LEU A 259 7.29 26.31 6.86
C LEU A 259 7.49 25.31 7.98
N ASN A 260 7.95 25.74 9.15
CA ASN A 260 8.16 24.87 10.29
C ASN A 260 6.84 24.25 10.82
N ARG A 261 5.76 25.07 10.87
CA ARG A 261 4.40 24.62 11.21
C ARG A 261 3.86 23.59 10.22
N ILE A 262 4.05 23.85 8.92
CA ILE A 262 3.64 22.91 7.86
C ILE A 262 4.48 21.64 7.92
N SER A 263 5.77 21.70 8.22
CA SER A 263 6.66 20.55 8.38
C SER A 263 6.22 19.67 9.56
N LEU A 264 5.79 20.26 10.67
CA LEU A 264 5.25 19.52 11.81
C LEU A 264 3.99 18.73 11.42
N ILE A 265 3.02 19.39 10.76
CA ILE A 265 1.81 18.74 10.26
C ILE A 265 2.16 17.63 9.28
N ALA A 266 3.08 17.90 8.33
CA ALA A 266 3.49 16.93 7.30
C ALA A 266 4.17 15.70 7.92
N GLY A 267 4.99 15.87 8.95
CA GLY A 267 5.61 14.78 9.69
C GLY A 267 4.57 13.85 10.34
N ILE A 268 3.54 14.41 10.97
CA ILE A 268 2.43 13.65 11.57
C ILE A 268 1.69 12.85 10.49
N ILE A 269 1.26 13.51 9.41
CA ILE A 269 0.54 12.85 8.31
C ILE A 269 1.40 11.72 7.70
N LYS A 270 2.69 11.98 7.42
CA LYS A 270 3.62 10.99 6.86
C LYS A 270 3.73 9.74 7.73
N GLY A 271 3.70 9.88 9.06
CA GLY A 271 3.74 8.76 9.99
C GLY A 271 2.57 7.78 9.75
N PHE A 272 1.35 8.29 9.65
CA PHE A 272 0.17 7.47 9.40
C PHE A 272 0.06 7.01 7.94
N ASP A 273 0.40 7.87 6.98
CA ASP A 273 0.41 7.55 5.54
C ASP A 273 1.40 6.41 5.18
N SER A 274 2.25 6.00 6.11
CA SER A 274 3.11 4.84 5.91
C SER A 274 2.33 3.52 5.85
N PHE A 275 1.11 3.46 6.43
CA PHE A 275 0.29 2.26 6.46
C PHE A 275 -1.20 2.48 6.14
N VAL A 276 -1.73 3.70 6.31
CA VAL A 276 -3.09 4.09 5.97
C VAL A 276 -3.16 5.56 5.57
N ASP A 277 -3.67 5.86 4.39
CA ASP A 277 -3.91 7.24 3.92
C ASP A 277 -5.34 7.67 4.33
N LEU A 278 -5.44 8.42 5.43
CA LEU A 278 -6.72 8.88 5.95
C LEU A 278 -7.35 10.01 5.10
N SER A 279 -6.58 10.64 4.22
CA SER A 279 -7.05 11.78 3.43
C SER A 279 -8.06 11.40 2.35
N VAL A 280 -8.06 10.14 1.93
CA VAL A 280 -8.95 9.62 0.88
C VAL A 280 -10.27 9.06 1.42
N LEU A 281 -10.40 8.89 2.74
CA LEU A 281 -11.62 8.38 3.38
C LEU A 281 -12.77 9.41 3.28
N GLN A 282 -13.99 8.91 3.05
CA GLN A 282 -15.21 9.74 2.94
C GLN A 282 -16.13 9.54 4.12
#